data_ad64a845031890614da72d662d18c473
#
_entry.id   ad64a845031890614da72d662d18c473
#
_cell.length_a   1.000
_cell.length_b   1.000
_cell.length_c   1.000
_cell.angle_alpha   90.00
_cell.angle_beta   90.00
_cell.angle_gamma   90.00
#
_symmetry.space_group_name_H-M   'P 1'
#
loop_
_entity.id
_entity.type
_entity.pdbx_description
1 polymer ?
#
loop_
_entity_poly.entity_id
_entity_poly.type
_entity_poly.pdbx_seq_one_letter_code
_entity_poly.pdbx_strand_id
1 'polypeptide(L)'
;WDRLDGRARLDLLWRSTSAFWDAVRLQPRRWEDELVQDLRFGLRQLGRAKGFAFIAVLTLALGIGANTAIFSVVNAVLLRPLPFKDPERLIAIAESNPEQGQPHGAVSGANFTDWKGQGHVFGTLAAYFNWNYNLTGDGEPQRLTATLVSGDFFQALQAKAVLGRSLLPADDQQANENVVVLSHPFWKGRFGASPEVIGRTIKLDDRPHTVVGVMPESFDFPGERADIFRPMAMSPRDEQNRQGKWLRVFGRLEAGVSLQEASA
;
A
#
# COMPACT_ATOMS: atom_id res chain seq x y z
N TRP A 1 -36.46 -55.71 -36.78
CA TRP A 1 -35.07 -55.95 -36.27
C TRP A 1 -34.69 -57.43 -36.37
N ASP A 2 -35.64 -58.36 -36.30
CA ASP A 2 -35.33 -59.80 -36.32
C ASP A 2 -35.09 -60.43 -37.71
N ARG A 3 -35.15 -59.65 -38.77
CA ARG A 3 -34.95 -60.13 -40.14
C ARG A 3 -33.63 -59.71 -40.81
N LEU A 4 -32.76 -59.02 -40.09
CA LEU A 4 -31.50 -58.56 -40.64
C LEU A 4 -30.38 -59.49 -40.23
N ASP A 5 -29.64 -59.97 -41.24
CA ASP A 5 -28.44 -60.80 -41.08
C ASP A 5 -27.36 -60.08 -40.26
N GLY A 6 -26.62 -60.80 -39.44
CA GLY A 6 -25.65 -60.24 -38.49
C GLY A 6 -24.65 -59.23 -39.10
N ARG A 7 -24.32 -59.43 -40.39
CA ARG A 7 -23.48 -58.51 -41.16
C ARG A 7 -24.15 -57.17 -41.46
N ALA A 8 -25.44 -57.18 -41.75
CA ALA A 8 -26.21 -55.97 -42.00
C ALA A 8 -26.42 -55.10 -40.73
N ARG A 9 -26.49 -55.73 -39.54
CA ARG A 9 -26.55 -55.03 -38.25
C ARG A 9 -25.24 -54.33 -37.91
N LEU A 10 -24.11 -54.99 -38.17
CA LEU A 10 -22.77 -54.41 -37.98
C LEU A 10 -22.52 -53.23 -38.92
N ASP A 11 -22.98 -53.33 -40.16
CA ASP A 11 -22.83 -52.25 -41.15
C ASP A 11 -23.65 -50.99 -40.82
N LEU A 12 -24.87 -51.20 -40.29
CA LEU A 12 -25.71 -50.09 -39.81
C LEU A 12 -25.14 -49.42 -38.55
N LEU A 13 -24.58 -50.19 -37.63
CA LEU A 13 -23.89 -49.63 -36.45
C LEU A 13 -22.64 -48.84 -36.83
N TRP A 14 -21.85 -49.36 -37.77
CA TRP A 14 -20.65 -48.68 -38.28
C TRP A 14 -20.99 -47.37 -39.00
N ARG A 15 -22.02 -47.38 -39.82
CA ARG A 15 -22.51 -46.17 -40.51
C ARG A 15 -23.10 -45.12 -39.56
N SER A 16 -23.79 -45.56 -38.53
CA SER A 16 -24.34 -44.65 -37.51
C SER A 16 -23.24 -44.00 -36.63
N THR A 17 -22.20 -44.80 -36.29
CA THR A 17 -21.06 -44.24 -35.52
C THR A 17 -20.18 -43.30 -36.35
N SER A 18 -19.94 -43.66 -37.64
CA SER A 18 -19.18 -42.77 -38.53
C SER A 18 -19.90 -41.43 -38.76
N ALA A 19 -21.24 -41.44 -38.97
CA ALA A 19 -22.05 -40.29 -39.11
C ALA A 19 -22.05 -39.38 -37.84
N PHE A 20 -22.01 -40.01 -36.65
CA PHE A 20 -21.90 -39.30 -35.39
C PHE A 20 -20.52 -38.58 -35.26
N TRP A 21 -19.42 -39.28 -35.57
CA TRP A 21 -18.10 -38.71 -35.54
C TRP A 21 -17.89 -37.62 -36.58
N ASP A 22 -18.46 -37.76 -37.78
CA ASP A 22 -18.47 -36.71 -38.80
C ASP A 22 -19.27 -35.50 -38.37
N ALA A 23 -20.43 -35.69 -37.73
CA ALA A 23 -21.22 -34.59 -37.17
C ALA A 23 -20.46 -33.83 -36.08
N VAL A 24 -19.79 -34.56 -35.16
CA VAL A 24 -18.99 -33.95 -34.08
C VAL A 24 -17.75 -33.21 -34.62
N ARG A 25 -17.09 -33.70 -35.69
CA ARG A 25 -15.93 -33.05 -36.29
C ARG A 25 -16.28 -31.82 -37.13
N LEU A 26 -17.46 -31.78 -37.71
CA LEU A 26 -17.92 -30.64 -38.52
C LEU A 26 -18.56 -29.51 -37.69
N GLN A 27 -19.00 -29.81 -36.46
CA GLN A 27 -19.68 -28.88 -35.58
C GLN A 27 -18.85 -27.65 -35.20
N PRO A 28 -17.56 -27.71 -34.84
CA PRO A 28 -16.81 -26.53 -34.46
C PRO A 28 -16.64 -25.48 -35.57
N ARG A 29 -16.48 -25.92 -36.82
CA ARG A 29 -16.35 -25.00 -37.97
C ARG A 29 -17.64 -24.24 -38.30
N ARG A 30 -18.81 -24.88 -38.14
CA ARG A 30 -20.09 -24.20 -38.35
C ARG A 30 -20.35 -23.13 -37.30
N TRP A 31 -19.99 -23.37 -36.06
CA TRP A 31 -20.16 -22.40 -34.99
C TRP A 31 -19.27 -21.18 -35.18
N GLU A 32 -18.06 -21.36 -35.66
CA GLU A 32 -17.16 -20.25 -35.99
C GLU A 32 -17.72 -19.39 -37.13
N ASP A 33 -18.22 -20.02 -38.18
CA ASP A 33 -18.82 -19.32 -39.33
C ASP A 33 -20.11 -18.60 -38.94
N GLU A 34 -20.98 -19.22 -38.16
CA GLU A 34 -22.21 -18.62 -37.65
C GLU A 34 -21.90 -17.43 -36.72
N LEU A 35 -20.96 -17.57 -35.78
CA LEU A 35 -20.54 -16.48 -34.90
C LEU A 35 -19.97 -15.28 -35.68
N VAL A 36 -19.14 -15.53 -36.68
CA VAL A 36 -18.58 -14.46 -37.52
C VAL A 36 -19.68 -13.77 -38.34
N GLN A 37 -20.64 -14.54 -38.84
CA GLN A 37 -21.77 -14.00 -39.59
C GLN A 37 -22.68 -13.16 -38.71
N ASP A 38 -23.01 -13.64 -37.50
CA ASP A 38 -23.82 -12.93 -36.50
C ASP A 38 -23.14 -11.65 -36.02
N LEU A 39 -21.83 -11.71 -35.77
CA LEU A 39 -21.04 -10.53 -35.44
C LEU A 39 -21.05 -9.49 -36.55
N ARG A 40 -20.88 -9.89 -37.80
CA ARG A 40 -20.95 -8.97 -38.98
C ARG A 40 -22.34 -8.37 -39.11
N PHE A 41 -23.37 -9.17 -38.91
CA PHE A 41 -24.76 -8.71 -38.98
C PHE A 41 -25.04 -7.71 -37.84
N GLY A 42 -24.66 -8.02 -36.61
CA GLY A 42 -24.80 -7.15 -35.43
C GLY A 42 -24.08 -5.82 -35.60
N LEU A 43 -22.82 -5.84 -36.07
CA LEU A 43 -22.05 -4.63 -36.35
C LEU A 43 -22.69 -3.76 -37.45
N ARG A 44 -23.23 -4.39 -38.51
CA ARG A 44 -23.92 -3.66 -39.60
C ARG A 44 -25.23 -3.03 -39.08
N GLN A 45 -25.93 -3.71 -38.19
CA GLN A 45 -27.16 -3.21 -37.60
C GLN A 45 -26.89 -2.05 -36.62
N LEU A 46 -25.86 -2.14 -35.79
CA LEU A 46 -25.37 -1.05 -34.94
C LEU A 46 -24.96 0.17 -35.76
N GLY A 47 -24.28 -0.04 -36.89
CA GLY A 47 -23.91 1.05 -37.82
C GLY A 47 -25.10 1.75 -38.50
N ARG A 48 -26.24 1.06 -38.68
CA ARG A 48 -27.47 1.64 -39.18
C ARG A 48 -28.26 2.41 -38.13
N ALA A 49 -28.27 1.93 -36.86
CA ALA A 49 -28.97 2.53 -35.72
C ALA A 49 -28.00 3.37 -34.85
N LYS A 50 -27.40 4.43 -35.44
CA LYS A 50 -26.35 5.24 -34.80
C LYS A 50 -26.75 5.81 -33.44
N GLY A 51 -27.98 6.27 -33.26
CA GLY A 51 -28.48 6.80 -31.98
C GLY A 51 -28.55 5.74 -30.89
N PHE A 52 -29.08 4.57 -31.22
CA PHE A 52 -29.13 3.43 -30.29
C PHE A 52 -27.72 2.95 -29.92
N ALA A 53 -26.87 2.78 -30.93
CA ALA A 53 -25.47 2.36 -30.71
C ALA A 53 -24.72 3.34 -29.80
N PHE A 54 -24.89 4.65 -30.01
CA PHE A 54 -24.27 5.68 -29.16
C PHE A 54 -24.75 5.59 -27.70
N ILE A 55 -26.07 5.47 -27.47
CA ILE A 55 -26.61 5.34 -26.12
C ILE A 55 -26.13 4.05 -25.45
N ALA A 56 -26.16 2.92 -26.17
CA ALA A 56 -25.71 1.64 -25.67
C ALA A 56 -24.22 1.66 -25.27
N VAL A 57 -23.37 2.21 -26.15
CA VAL A 57 -21.92 2.36 -25.87
C VAL A 57 -21.68 3.30 -24.69
N LEU A 58 -22.41 4.43 -24.63
CA LEU A 58 -22.30 5.38 -23.52
C LEU A 58 -22.69 4.74 -22.18
N THR A 59 -23.78 4.00 -22.16
CA THR A 59 -24.24 3.29 -20.96
C THR A 59 -23.22 2.24 -20.49
N LEU A 60 -22.69 1.45 -21.41
CA LEU A 60 -21.65 0.47 -21.12
C LEU A 60 -20.36 1.15 -20.66
N ALA A 61 -19.94 2.22 -21.33
CA ALA A 61 -18.74 2.97 -20.95
C ALA A 61 -18.86 3.58 -19.56
N LEU A 62 -20.02 4.14 -19.20
CA LEU A 62 -20.28 4.65 -17.86
C LEU A 62 -20.29 3.52 -16.82
N GLY A 63 -20.97 2.41 -17.09
CA GLY A 63 -21.03 1.27 -16.16
C GLY A 63 -19.65 0.64 -15.92
N ILE A 64 -18.91 0.35 -16.98
CA ILE A 64 -17.55 -0.22 -16.88
C ILE A 64 -16.59 0.81 -16.27
N GLY A 65 -16.65 2.07 -16.72
CA GLY A 65 -15.80 3.15 -16.24
C GLY A 65 -15.95 3.42 -14.76
N ALA A 66 -17.19 3.50 -14.26
CA ALA A 66 -17.46 3.70 -12.85
C ALA A 66 -16.95 2.52 -11.99
N ASN A 67 -17.24 1.28 -12.40
CA ASN A 67 -16.75 0.10 -11.68
C ASN A 67 -15.23 0.00 -11.70
N THR A 68 -14.60 0.31 -12.83
CA THR A 68 -13.13 0.30 -12.95
C THR A 68 -12.50 1.37 -12.07
N ALA A 69 -13.09 2.58 -12.02
CA ALA A 69 -12.60 3.66 -11.16
C ALA A 69 -12.72 3.30 -9.68
N ILE A 70 -13.87 2.78 -9.25
CA ILE A 70 -14.08 2.32 -7.86
C ILE A 70 -13.09 1.20 -7.52
N PHE A 71 -12.97 0.19 -8.40
CA PHE A 71 -12.03 -0.91 -8.17
C PHE A 71 -10.58 -0.44 -8.11
N SER A 72 -10.20 0.51 -8.96
CA SER A 72 -8.84 1.09 -8.95
C SER A 72 -8.54 1.79 -7.63
N VAL A 73 -9.50 2.55 -7.08
CA VAL A 73 -9.37 3.19 -5.78
C VAL A 73 -9.30 2.16 -4.66
N VAL A 74 -10.20 1.19 -4.64
CA VAL A 74 -10.21 0.09 -3.66
C VAL A 74 -8.91 -0.71 -3.70
N ASN A 75 -8.44 -1.06 -4.89
CA ASN A 75 -7.19 -1.78 -5.06
C ASN A 75 -5.98 -0.96 -4.60
N ALA A 76 -5.94 0.34 -4.90
CA ALA A 76 -4.82 1.19 -4.51
C ALA A 76 -4.76 1.45 -2.99
N VAL A 77 -5.91 1.53 -2.31
CA VAL A 77 -6.00 1.92 -0.90
C VAL A 77 -6.11 0.72 0.04
N LEU A 78 -6.86 -0.33 -0.35
CA LEU A 78 -7.18 -1.45 0.54
C LEU A 78 -6.47 -2.75 0.18
N LEU A 79 -6.21 -3.01 -1.11
CA LEU A 79 -5.70 -4.30 -1.55
C LEU A 79 -4.20 -4.29 -1.84
N ARG A 80 -3.61 -3.12 -2.04
CA ARG A 80 -2.17 -3.05 -2.29
C ARG A 80 -1.42 -3.35 -0.99
N PRO A 81 -0.60 -4.41 -0.94
CA PRO A 81 0.19 -4.69 0.25
C PRO A 81 1.13 -3.52 0.56
N LEU A 82 1.37 -3.28 1.82
CA LEU A 82 2.34 -2.28 2.27
C LEU A 82 3.71 -2.56 1.62
N PRO A 83 4.46 -1.53 1.19
CA PRO A 83 5.75 -1.70 0.51
C PRO A 83 6.88 -2.07 1.47
N PHE A 84 6.58 -2.84 2.52
CA PHE A 84 7.51 -3.26 3.55
C PHE A 84 7.66 -4.78 3.56
N LYS A 85 8.76 -5.25 4.12
CA LYS A 85 9.00 -6.67 4.27
C LYS A 85 8.05 -7.27 5.31
N ASP A 86 7.44 -8.43 5.02
CA ASP A 86 6.49 -9.14 5.88
C ASP A 86 5.40 -8.19 6.43
N PRO A 87 4.60 -7.55 5.56
CA PRO A 87 3.67 -6.50 5.96
C PRO A 87 2.55 -7.00 6.88
N GLU A 88 2.23 -8.30 6.82
CA GLU A 88 1.24 -8.95 7.69
C GLU A 88 1.65 -8.98 9.17
N ARG A 89 2.92 -8.77 9.46
CA ARG A 89 3.45 -8.67 10.83
C ARG A 89 3.42 -7.24 11.37
N LEU A 90 3.08 -6.26 10.53
CA LEU A 90 2.94 -4.85 10.95
C LEU A 90 1.51 -4.60 11.42
N ILE A 91 1.36 -4.21 12.67
CA ILE A 91 0.06 -3.97 13.29
C ILE A 91 -0.01 -2.54 13.82
N ALA A 92 -1.08 -1.83 13.45
CA ALA A 92 -1.38 -0.54 14.06
C ALA A 92 -1.95 -0.75 15.47
N ILE A 93 -1.46 0.01 16.41
CA ILE A 93 -1.87 -0.05 17.82
C ILE A 93 -2.50 1.28 18.19
N ALA A 94 -3.67 1.24 18.77
CA ALA A 94 -4.42 2.43 19.12
C ALA A 94 -5.02 2.29 20.54
N GLU A 95 -5.19 3.41 21.22
CA GLU A 95 -6.00 3.45 22.42
C GLU A 95 -7.48 3.43 22.03
N SER A 96 -8.27 2.64 22.73
CA SER A 96 -9.73 2.59 22.53
C SER A 96 -10.44 3.27 23.69
N ASN A 97 -11.40 4.13 23.38
CA ASN A 97 -12.35 4.68 24.35
C ASN A 97 -13.77 4.57 23.77
N PRO A 98 -14.41 3.40 23.89
CA PRO A 98 -15.74 3.15 23.36
C PRO A 98 -16.82 4.10 23.95
N GLU A 99 -16.66 4.49 25.21
CA GLU A 99 -17.61 5.40 25.90
C GLU A 99 -17.63 6.80 25.29
N GLN A 100 -16.49 7.23 24.71
CA GLN A 100 -16.36 8.52 24.02
C GLN A 100 -16.51 8.39 22.49
N GLY A 101 -16.92 7.22 21.99
CA GLY A 101 -17.07 6.96 20.55
C GLY A 101 -15.75 6.95 19.77
N GLN A 102 -14.62 6.71 20.44
CA GLN A 102 -13.29 6.66 19.83
C GLN A 102 -12.75 5.22 19.87
N PRO A 103 -13.11 4.37 18.88
CA PRO A 103 -12.64 2.98 18.84
C PRO A 103 -11.14 2.86 18.49
N HIS A 104 -10.57 3.88 17.83
CA HIS A 104 -9.17 3.91 17.40
C HIS A 104 -8.61 5.31 17.59
N GLY A 105 -8.12 5.59 18.79
CA GLY A 105 -7.54 6.89 19.14
C GLY A 105 -6.02 6.92 19.05
N ALA A 106 -5.47 8.14 19.07
CA ALA A 106 -4.04 8.33 19.25
C ALA A 106 -3.58 7.83 20.62
N VAL A 107 -2.31 7.51 20.75
CA VAL A 107 -1.68 6.94 21.93
C VAL A 107 -0.97 8.04 22.72
N SER A 108 -1.00 7.95 24.05
CA SER A 108 -0.23 8.83 24.91
C SER A 108 1.25 8.43 24.99
N GLY A 109 2.13 9.39 25.27
CA GLY A 109 3.56 9.11 25.45
C GLY A 109 3.82 8.09 26.56
N ALA A 110 3.09 8.19 27.67
CA ALA A 110 3.23 7.27 28.78
C ALA A 110 2.83 5.83 28.43
N ASN A 111 1.70 5.65 27.72
CA ASN A 111 1.26 4.32 27.30
C ASN A 111 2.23 3.70 26.28
N PHE A 112 2.73 4.50 25.33
CA PHE A 112 3.77 4.04 24.40
C PHE A 112 5.03 3.56 25.13
N THR A 113 5.51 4.32 26.10
CA THR A 113 6.68 3.96 26.92
C THR A 113 6.45 2.68 27.71
N ASP A 114 5.28 2.54 28.36
CA ASP A 114 4.92 1.34 29.10
C ASP A 114 4.86 0.10 28.17
N TRP A 115 4.23 0.22 27.02
CA TRP A 115 4.12 -0.89 26.06
C TRP A 115 5.49 -1.29 25.48
N LYS A 116 6.37 -0.31 25.25
CA LYS A 116 7.74 -0.59 24.81
C LYS A 116 8.53 -1.38 25.85
N GLY A 117 8.27 -1.15 27.13
CA GLY A 117 8.88 -1.88 28.27
C GLY A 117 8.31 -3.28 28.50
N GLN A 118 7.09 -3.56 28.04
CA GLN A 118 6.39 -4.85 28.28
C GLN A 118 6.63 -5.91 27.20
N GLY A 119 7.58 -5.70 26.32
CA GLY A 119 7.81 -6.34 25.04
C GLY A 119 8.04 -7.85 25.00
N HIS A 120 6.96 -8.65 25.03
CA HIS A 120 7.02 -10.07 24.65
C HIS A 120 6.26 -10.40 23.36
N VAL A 121 5.38 -9.51 22.91
CA VAL A 121 4.49 -9.70 21.77
C VAL A 121 5.07 -9.03 20.50
N PHE A 122 5.67 -7.87 20.71
CA PHE A 122 6.27 -7.08 19.63
C PHE A 122 7.80 -7.18 19.66
N GLY A 123 8.38 -7.64 18.57
CA GLY A 123 9.84 -7.58 18.41
C GLY A 123 10.34 -6.14 18.29
N THR A 124 9.50 -5.25 17.79
CA THR A 124 9.81 -3.81 17.70
C THR A 124 8.53 -3.01 17.73
N LEU A 125 8.47 -2.00 18.61
CA LEU A 125 7.36 -1.05 18.72
C LEU A 125 7.87 0.34 18.30
N ALA A 126 7.11 1.02 17.45
CA ALA A 126 7.45 2.33 16.91
C ALA A 126 6.29 3.30 17.00
N ALA A 127 6.62 4.56 17.22
CA ALA A 127 5.66 5.66 17.24
C ALA A 127 6.07 6.75 16.26
N TYR A 128 5.08 7.50 15.79
CA TYR A 128 5.29 8.66 14.94
C TYR A 128 4.17 9.67 15.08
N PHE A 129 4.45 10.92 14.66
CA PHE A 129 3.46 11.95 14.45
C PHE A 129 3.95 12.96 13.41
N ASN A 130 3.04 13.72 12.85
CA ASN A 130 3.36 14.70 11.83
C ASN A 130 3.53 16.09 12.41
N TRP A 131 4.47 16.81 11.85
CA TRP A 131 4.77 18.19 12.17
C TRP A 131 5.16 18.96 10.92
N ASN A 132 5.25 20.28 11.03
CA ASN A 132 5.77 21.10 9.94
C ASN A 132 6.94 21.93 10.45
N TYR A 133 7.95 22.08 9.60
CA TYR A 133 9.10 22.94 9.84
C TYR A 133 9.27 23.93 8.70
N ASN A 134 9.89 25.07 8.99
CA ASN A 134 10.35 25.98 7.96
C ASN A 134 11.85 25.72 7.72
N LEU A 135 12.20 25.32 6.51
CA LEU A 135 13.57 25.27 6.06
C LEU A 135 14.04 26.69 5.83
N THR A 136 15.10 27.11 6.54
CA THR A 136 15.66 28.45 6.47
C THR A 136 17.18 28.42 6.19
N GLY A 137 17.76 29.56 5.81
CA GLY A 137 19.22 29.71 5.72
C GLY A 137 19.88 29.20 4.43
N ASP A 138 19.12 28.67 3.46
CA ASP A 138 19.64 28.21 2.17
C ASP A 138 18.61 28.49 1.06
N GLY A 139 18.62 29.71 0.54
CA GLY A 139 17.65 30.19 -0.46
C GLY A 139 16.33 30.65 0.15
N GLU A 140 15.25 30.54 -0.64
CA GLU A 140 13.91 30.93 -0.17
C GLU A 140 13.41 29.99 0.92
N PRO A 141 12.81 30.53 2.01
CA PRO A 141 12.21 29.72 3.06
C PRO A 141 11.12 28.81 2.48
N GLN A 142 11.15 27.55 2.87
CA GLN A 142 10.20 26.54 2.40
C GLN A 142 9.57 25.81 3.60
N ARG A 143 8.25 25.70 3.61
CA ARG A 143 7.55 24.85 4.59
C ARG A 143 7.68 23.38 4.21
N LEU A 144 8.19 22.58 5.13
CA LEU A 144 8.38 21.14 4.98
C LEU A 144 7.38 20.38 5.84
N THR A 145 6.89 19.29 5.30
CA THR A 145 6.18 18.27 6.09
C THR A 145 7.19 17.32 6.71
N ALA A 146 7.16 17.17 8.01
CA ALA A 146 8.04 16.28 8.75
C ALA A 146 7.24 15.18 9.43
N THR A 147 7.78 13.96 9.45
CA THR A 147 7.34 12.91 10.34
C THR A 147 8.38 12.74 11.44
N LEU A 148 7.96 13.01 12.69
CA LEU A 148 8.79 12.76 13.86
C LEU A 148 8.56 11.30 14.27
N VAL A 149 9.65 10.57 14.45
CA VAL A 149 9.63 9.12 14.62
C VAL A 149 10.44 8.68 15.84
N SER A 150 9.98 7.63 16.50
CA SER A 150 10.80 6.97 17.53
C SER A 150 12.01 6.29 16.89
N GLY A 151 13.07 6.10 17.66
CA GLY A 151 14.34 5.58 17.17
C GLY A 151 14.23 4.20 16.48
N ASP A 152 13.22 3.40 16.83
CA ASP A 152 12.99 2.07 16.29
C ASP A 152 12.12 2.06 15.02
N PHE A 153 11.66 3.22 14.54
CA PHE A 153 10.71 3.34 13.44
C PHE A 153 11.17 2.63 12.16
N PHE A 154 12.37 2.96 11.68
CA PHE A 154 12.90 2.34 10.46
C PHE A 154 13.26 0.87 10.66
N GLN A 155 13.65 0.48 11.86
CA GLN A 155 13.88 -0.92 12.21
C GLN A 155 12.58 -1.72 12.18
N ALA A 156 11.50 -1.21 12.73
CA ALA A 156 10.17 -1.84 12.69
C ALA A 156 9.68 -2.05 11.25
N LEU A 157 9.93 -1.09 10.35
CA LEU A 157 9.60 -1.17 8.93
C LEU A 157 10.60 -2.01 8.12
N GLN A 158 11.76 -2.37 8.70
CA GLN A 158 12.89 -2.98 8.01
C GLN A 158 13.36 -2.15 6.80
N ALA A 159 13.22 -0.82 6.92
CA ALA A 159 13.57 0.13 5.89
C ALA A 159 14.99 0.66 6.11
N LYS A 160 15.76 0.73 5.03
CA LYS A 160 17.14 1.23 5.05
C LYS A 160 17.27 2.45 4.16
N ALA A 161 18.10 3.40 4.59
CA ALA A 161 18.48 4.54 3.75
C ALA A 161 19.24 4.05 2.50
N VAL A 162 19.02 4.71 1.37
CA VAL A 162 19.76 4.47 0.12
C VAL A 162 21.11 5.21 0.13
N LEU A 163 21.20 6.29 0.90
CA LEU A 163 22.40 7.09 1.08
C LEU A 163 22.56 7.44 2.56
N GLY A 164 23.76 7.32 3.11
CA GLY A 164 24.01 7.53 4.53
C GLY A 164 23.40 6.43 5.41
N ARG A 165 22.67 6.82 6.48
CA ARG A 165 22.04 5.91 7.41
C ARG A 165 20.60 6.33 7.76
N SER A 166 19.78 5.39 8.20
CA SER A 166 18.49 5.66 8.84
C SER A 166 18.70 6.20 10.25
N LEU A 167 17.63 6.74 10.87
CA LEU A 167 17.63 7.10 12.28
C LEU A 167 17.81 5.84 13.14
N LEU A 168 18.47 5.99 14.27
CA LEU A 168 18.79 4.95 15.24
C LEU A 168 18.16 5.28 16.59
N PRO A 169 17.97 4.30 17.49
CA PRO A 169 17.51 4.57 18.85
C PRO A 169 18.35 5.59 19.62
N ALA A 170 19.65 5.66 19.33
CA ALA A 170 20.54 6.64 19.95
C ALA A 170 20.27 8.09 19.49
N ASP A 171 19.67 8.29 18.32
CA ASP A 171 19.30 9.62 17.83
C ASP A 171 18.01 10.13 18.53
N ASP A 172 17.20 9.23 19.09
CA ASP A 172 15.90 9.52 19.76
C ASP A 172 16.11 9.95 21.22
N GLN A 173 17.14 10.71 21.46
CA GLN A 173 17.49 11.32 22.73
C GLN A 173 17.63 12.83 22.55
N GLN A 174 17.18 13.62 23.52
CA GLN A 174 17.20 15.08 23.43
C GLN A 174 18.60 15.68 23.11
N ALA A 175 19.65 15.01 23.50
CA ALA A 175 21.03 15.44 23.20
C ALA A 175 21.44 15.20 21.73
N ASN A 176 20.81 14.24 21.06
CA ASN A 176 21.20 13.75 19.72
C ASN A 176 20.14 14.00 18.64
N GLU A 177 19.05 14.69 18.97
CA GLU A 177 17.89 14.88 18.09
C GLU A 177 18.13 15.77 16.85
N ASN A 178 19.26 16.43 16.77
CA ASN A 178 19.59 17.38 15.71
C ASN A 178 20.07 16.69 14.42
N VAL A 179 19.45 15.58 14.07
CA VAL A 179 19.71 14.85 12.83
C VAL A 179 18.41 14.70 12.02
N VAL A 180 18.58 14.54 10.71
CA VAL A 180 17.44 14.42 9.80
C VAL A 180 17.75 13.43 8.68
N VAL A 181 16.73 12.65 8.30
CA VAL A 181 16.73 11.80 7.10
C VAL A 181 15.77 12.42 6.09
N LEU A 182 16.22 12.56 4.84
CA LEU A 182 15.42 13.15 3.77
C LEU A 182 14.60 12.08 3.06
N SER A 183 13.43 12.45 2.57
CA SER A 183 12.73 11.63 1.58
C SER A 183 13.42 11.74 0.22
N HIS A 184 13.28 10.71 -0.62
CA HIS A 184 13.87 10.73 -1.95
C HIS A 184 13.36 11.88 -2.83
N PRO A 185 12.04 12.17 -2.88
CA PRO A 185 11.54 13.30 -3.68
C PRO A 185 12.08 14.65 -3.22
N PHE A 186 12.17 14.88 -1.91
CA PHE A 186 12.71 16.13 -1.37
C PHE A 186 14.21 16.26 -1.67
N TRP A 187 14.99 15.21 -1.46
CA TRP A 187 16.41 15.20 -1.84
C TRP A 187 16.65 15.50 -3.32
N LYS A 188 15.87 14.85 -4.20
CA LYS A 188 15.96 15.06 -5.65
C LYS A 188 15.56 16.47 -6.05
N GLY A 189 14.44 16.98 -5.50
CA GLY A 189 13.91 18.29 -5.86
C GLY A 189 14.73 19.47 -5.32
N ARG A 190 15.18 19.38 -4.07
CA ARG A 190 15.87 20.51 -3.39
C ARG A 190 17.37 20.45 -3.53
N PHE A 191 17.96 19.26 -3.55
CA PHE A 191 19.43 19.06 -3.53
C PHE A 191 19.95 18.42 -4.83
N GLY A 192 19.12 18.33 -5.88
CA GLY A 192 19.53 17.82 -7.19
C GLY A 192 20.03 16.37 -7.15
N ALA A 193 19.59 15.56 -6.19
CA ALA A 193 20.07 14.20 -5.95
C ALA A 193 21.60 14.12 -5.69
N SER A 194 22.22 15.19 -5.17
CA SER A 194 23.65 15.19 -4.84
C SER A 194 23.92 14.31 -3.61
N PRO A 195 24.89 13.38 -3.68
CA PRO A 195 25.30 12.58 -2.52
C PRO A 195 26.02 13.40 -1.45
N GLU A 196 26.52 14.58 -1.78
CA GLU A 196 27.19 15.51 -0.86
C GLU A 196 26.21 16.10 0.19
N VAL A 197 24.93 15.78 0.10
CA VAL A 197 23.92 16.18 1.09
C VAL A 197 24.18 15.53 2.46
N ILE A 198 24.84 14.37 2.51
CA ILE A 198 25.16 13.70 3.78
C ILE A 198 26.21 14.50 4.54
N GLY A 199 25.93 14.74 5.81
CA GLY A 199 26.75 15.60 6.68
C GLY A 199 26.47 17.10 6.51
N ARG A 200 25.65 17.52 5.52
CA ARG A 200 25.26 18.91 5.37
C ARG A 200 24.34 19.33 6.51
N THR A 201 24.54 20.54 7.00
CA THR A 201 23.66 21.16 7.98
C THR A 201 22.56 21.95 7.28
N ILE A 202 21.29 21.69 7.62
CA ILE A 202 20.13 22.46 7.22
C ILE A 202 19.50 23.11 8.45
N LYS A 203 18.82 24.24 8.30
CA LYS A 203 18.12 24.90 9.41
C LYS A 203 16.64 24.62 9.34
N LEU A 204 16.09 24.03 10.38
CA LEU A 204 14.65 23.78 10.56
C LEU A 204 14.18 24.69 11.72
N ASP A 205 13.29 25.64 11.43
CA ASP A 205 12.89 26.72 12.37
C ASP A 205 14.12 27.36 13.05
N ASP A 206 15.11 27.74 12.22
CA ASP A 206 16.39 28.35 12.59
C ASP A 206 17.35 27.48 13.43
N ARG A 207 16.97 26.24 13.75
CA ARG A 207 17.85 25.31 14.46
C ARG A 207 18.62 24.42 13.48
N PRO A 208 19.94 24.25 13.70
CA PRO A 208 20.77 23.42 12.81
C PRO A 208 20.44 21.93 12.99
N HIS A 209 20.34 21.22 11.87
CA HIS A 209 20.17 19.77 11.83
C HIS A 209 21.09 19.16 10.78
N THR A 210 21.74 18.07 11.10
CA THR A 210 22.63 17.38 10.18
C THR A 210 21.88 16.32 9.38
N VAL A 211 22.01 16.36 8.07
CA VAL A 211 21.45 15.31 7.18
C VAL A 211 22.30 14.04 7.34
N VAL A 212 21.71 12.99 7.85
CA VAL A 212 22.38 11.70 8.08
C VAL A 212 22.03 10.61 7.08
N GLY A 213 20.94 10.78 6.32
CA GLY A 213 20.53 9.80 5.35
C GLY A 213 19.46 10.30 4.39
N VAL A 214 19.24 9.48 3.35
CA VAL A 214 18.17 9.66 2.35
C VAL A 214 17.45 8.34 2.20
N MET A 215 16.12 8.36 2.23
CA MET A 215 15.31 7.16 1.99
C MET A 215 15.27 6.82 0.50
N PRO A 216 15.10 5.53 0.14
CA PRO A 216 14.97 5.12 -1.25
C PRO A 216 13.65 5.63 -1.88
N GLU A 217 13.60 5.72 -3.22
CA GLU A 217 12.41 6.13 -3.95
C GLU A 217 11.21 5.21 -3.69
N SER A 218 11.48 3.94 -3.41
CA SER A 218 10.47 2.94 -3.07
C SER A 218 9.90 3.06 -1.65
N PHE A 219 10.50 3.90 -0.80
CA PHE A 219 10.01 4.12 0.56
C PHE A 219 8.77 5.01 0.51
N ASP A 220 7.62 4.40 0.65
CA ASP A 220 6.32 5.06 0.74
C ASP A 220 5.65 4.65 2.06
N PHE A 221 5.55 5.59 2.99
CA PHE A 221 4.88 5.35 4.26
C PHE A 221 3.40 5.75 4.10
N PRO A 222 2.47 4.78 4.12
CA PRO A 222 1.09 4.98 3.73
C PRO A 222 0.38 6.10 4.50
N GLY A 223 -0.28 6.97 3.75
CA GLY A 223 -1.06 8.09 4.30
C GLY A 223 -0.25 9.29 4.74
N GLU A 224 1.09 9.24 4.64
CA GLU A 224 1.96 10.29 5.14
C GLU A 224 3.02 10.68 4.11
N ARG A 225 2.86 11.85 3.51
CA ARG A 225 3.90 12.44 2.65
C ARG A 225 4.82 13.28 3.50
N ALA A 226 5.99 12.76 3.81
CA ALA A 226 7.02 13.49 4.53
C ALA A 226 8.12 13.95 3.57
N ASP A 227 8.56 15.20 3.72
CA ASP A 227 9.79 15.68 3.10
C ASP A 227 11.01 15.21 3.90
N ILE A 228 10.84 15.14 5.23
CA ILE A 228 11.91 14.79 6.16
C ILE A 228 11.40 13.91 7.30
N PHE A 229 12.30 13.11 7.85
CA PHE A 229 12.10 12.33 9.08
C PHE A 229 13.08 12.81 10.16
N ARG A 230 12.57 13.08 11.34
CA ARG A 230 13.36 13.49 12.50
C ARG A 230 13.13 12.57 13.69
N PRO A 231 14.12 12.44 14.60
CA PRO A 231 13.87 11.83 15.90
C PRO A 231 12.75 12.57 16.64
N MET A 232 11.91 11.81 17.35
CA MET A 232 10.85 12.36 18.18
C MET A 232 11.41 12.99 19.45
N ALA A 233 12.38 12.33 20.07
CA ALA A 233 13.10 12.75 21.27
C ALA A 233 12.15 13.27 22.36
N MET A 234 11.20 12.42 22.78
CA MET A 234 10.20 12.77 23.78
C MET A 234 10.85 13.31 25.05
N SER A 235 10.28 14.37 25.60
CA SER A 235 10.71 14.86 26.91
C SER A 235 10.24 13.91 28.01
N PRO A 236 10.90 13.87 29.18
CA PRO A 236 10.43 13.09 30.33
C PRO A 236 9.00 13.42 30.75
N ARG A 237 8.55 14.66 30.49
CA ARG A 237 7.16 15.07 30.72
C ARG A 237 6.20 14.38 29.74
N ASP A 238 6.57 14.26 28.47
CA ASP A 238 5.76 13.61 27.45
C ASP A 238 5.69 12.11 27.71
N GLU A 239 6.80 11.48 28.11
CA GLU A 239 6.86 10.07 28.49
C GLU A 239 6.00 9.72 29.69
N GLN A 240 5.69 10.68 30.57
CA GLN A 240 4.84 10.50 31.73
C GLN A 240 3.40 10.96 31.51
N ASN A 241 3.13 11.64 30.38
CA ASN A 241 1.82 12.22 30.11
C ASN A 241 0.86 11.18 29.53
N ARG A 242 -0.17 10.78 30.33
CA ARG A 242 -1.23 9.85 29.89
C ARG A 242 -2.43 10.54 29.22
N GLN A 243 -2.56 11.85 29.41
CA GLN A 243 -3.73 12.60 28.89
C GLN A 243 -3.49 13.14 27.47
N GLY A 244 -2.27 13.49 27.14
CA GLY A 244 -1.87 13.98 25.82
C GLY A 244 -1.77 12.81 24.82
N LYS A 245 -2.81 12.60 24.03
CA LYS A 245 -2.87 11.54 23.00
C LYS A 245 -2.57 12.13 21.64
N TRP A 246 -1.41 11.88 21.11
CA TRP A 246 -0.94 12.48 19.85
C TRP A 246 -0.08 11.53 19.00
N LEU A 247 0.33 10.40 19.59
CA LEU A 247 1.15 9.42 18.89
C LEU A 247 0.30 8.46 18.05
N ARG A 248 0.78 8.15 16.88
CA ARG A 248 0.38 6.98 16.10
C ARG A 248 1.41 5.89 16.35
N VAL A 249 0.96 4.71 16.70
CA VAL A 249 1.83 3.60 17.10
C VAL A 249 1.58 2.40 16.21
N PHE A 250 2.65 1.74 15.84
CA PHE A 250 2.60 0.43 15.20
C PHE A 250 3.71 -0.46 15.74
N GLY A 251 3.47 -1.76 15.67
CA GLY A 251 4.45 -2.75 16.11
C GLY A 251 4.68 -3.79 15.04
N ARG A 252 5.87 -4.36 15.02
CA ARG A 252 6.15 -5.58 14.29
C ARG A 252 6.05 -6.75 15.26
N LEU A 253 5.15 -7.69 14.98
CA LEU A 253 5.00 -8.91 15.78
C LEU A 253 6.29 -9.71 15.80
N GLU A 254 6.57 -10.35 16.93
CA GLU A 254 7.65 -11.32 17.02
C GLU A 254 7.38 -12.54 16.11
N ALA A 255 8.44 -13.21 15.68
CA ALA A 255 8.30 -14.36 14.79
C ALA A 255 7.51 -15.48 15.48
N GLY A 256 6.40 -15.93 14.86
CA GLY A 256 5.54 -16.97 15.39
C GLY A 256 4.38 -16.49 16.27
N VAL A 257 4.30 -15.19 16.60
CA VAL A 257 3.17 -14.62 17.34
C VAL A 257 2.03 -14.31 16.38
N SER A 258 0.83 -14.78 16.71
CA SER A 258 -0.39 -14.51 15.95
C SER A 258 -1.04 -13.19 16.38
N LEU A 259 -1.89 -12.66 15.49
CA LEU A 259 -2.67 -11.45 15.76
C LEU A 259 -3.65 -11.64 16.93
N GLN A 260 -4.13 -12.86 17.15
CA GLN A 260 -5.01 -13.20 18.27
C GLN A 260 -4.26 -13.14 19.61
N GLU A 261 -3.04 -13.63 19.65
CA GLU A 261 -2.19 -13.54 20.87
C GLU A 261 -1.80 -12.10 21.16
N ALA A 262 -1.64 -11.26 20.13
CA ALA A 262 -1.31 -9.85 20.29
C ALA A 262 -2.48 -9.00 20.77
N SER A 263 -3.72 -9.46 20.64
CA SER A 263 -4.96 -8.75 21.02
C SER A 263 -5.58 -9.24 22.31
N ALA A 264 -5.01 -10.25 22.96
CA ALA A 264 -5.45 -10.80 24.24
C ALA A 264 -4.83 -10.05 25.42
#